data_df90d7bf66cd9b549995fdc3a63ba849
#
_entry.id   df90d7bf66cd9b549995fdc3a63ba849
#
_cell.length_a   1.000
_cell.length_b   1.000
_cell.length_c   1.000
_cell.angle_alpha   90.00
_cell.angle_beta   90.00
_cell.angle_gamma   90.00
#
_symmetry.space_group_name_H-M   'P 1'
#
loop_
_entity.id
_entity.type
_entity.pdbx_description
1 polymer ?
#
loop_
_entity_poly.entity_id
_entity_poly.type
_entity_poly.pdbx_seq_one_letter_code
_entity_poly.pdbx_strand_id
1 'polypeptide(L)'
;MNVFNALLAARGIALSPLSVETLQVNVTKLCNQACRHCHVDASPSRTESMSRAGIEKIVAILAAHPGIAKLDITGGAPELHPDFDWLVVQARALGKHVMSRHNLTVQFDGNPRTGESKEYLPRFYADNKVEVISSLPYYQEFFTDSQRGKGVFGKSIEALKRLNAVGYGHEGSGLALNLVYNPVGPYLPAAQATLEADYKRELKAKFGIEFNGLFTITNMPINRFKLHLEKSGQYDAYMEKLLAAFNPSAAEGVMCRSLISVSWDGTLYDCDFNQMLEMPIMSAAEGPATIFDFDSDALMSRRIRFDSHCLGCTAGAGSSCGGTTA
;
A
#
# COMPACT_ATOMS: atom_id res chain seq x y z
N MET A 1 7.92 -22.53 -15.63
CA MET A 1 8.53 -21.80 -14.50
C MET A 1 8.67 -20.36 -14.94
N ASN A 2 8.15 -19.36 -14.20
CA ASN A 2 8.31 -17.97 -14.58
C ASN A 2 9.73 -17.46 -14.33
N VAL A 3 10.08 -16.29 -14.90
CA VAL A 3 11.44 -15.72 -14.85
C VAL A 3 11.92 -15.51 -13.40
N PHE A 4 11.06 -15.06 -12.50
CA PHE A 4 11.43 -14.82 -11.10
C PHE A 4 11.76 -16.10 -10.36
N ASN A 5 10.95 -17.15 -10.50
CA ASN A 5 11.22 -18.46 -9.91
C ASN A 5 12.51 -19.09 -10.44
N ALA A 6 12.78 -18.95 -11.75
CA ALA A 6 14.03 -19.41 -12.35
C ALA A 6 15.25 -18.66 -11.78
N LEU A 7 15.11 -17.36 -11.55
CA LEU A 7 16.14 -16.51 -10.97
C LEU A 7 16.46 -16.89 -9.51
N LEU A 8 15.43 -17.13 -8.69
CA LEU A 8 15.61 -17.60 -7.30
C LEU A 8 16.32 -18.94 -7.26
N ALA A 9 15.85 -19.91 -8.09
CA ALA A 9 16.45 -21.23 -8.18
C ALA A 9 17.93 -21.19 -8.61
N ALA A 10 18.26 -20.38 -9.63
CA ALA A 10 19.63 -20.22 -10.11
C ALA A 10 20.58 -19.60 -9.07
N ARG A 11 20.04 -18.93 -8.06
CA ARG A 11 20.80 -18.28 -6.97
C ARG A 11 20.70 -19.04 -5.63
N GLY A 12 20.00 -20.16 -5.58
CA GLY A 12 19.79 -20.94 -4.36
C GLY A 12 18.97 -20.21 -3.29
N ILE A 13 18.13 -19.23 -3.69
CA ILE A 13 17.30 -18.46 -2.75
C ILE A 13 15.96 -19.17 -2.55
N ALA A 14 15.64 -19.48 -1.29
CA ALA A 14 14.35 -20.04 -0.88
C ALA A 14 13.58 -19.01 -0.03
N LEU A 15 12.46 -18.52 -0.55
CA LEU A 15 11.59 -17.57 0.16
C LEU A 15 10.39 -18.31 0.73
N SER A 16 10.49 -18.71 1.99
CA SER A 16 9.40 -19.31 2.75
C SER A 16 8.63 -18.29 3.57
N PRO A 17 7.36 -18.58 3.92
CA PRO A 17 6.59 -17.79 4.86
C PRO A 17 7.31 -17.65 6.20
N LEU A 18 7.09 -16.50 6.82
CA LEU A 18 7.42 -16.20 8.23
C LEU A 18 6.11 -16.07 9.02
N SER A 19 6.20 -15.73 10.30
CA SER A 19 5.00 -15.39 11.09
C SER A 19 4.20 -14.27 10.45
N VAL A 20 2.88 -14.40 10.43
CA VAL A 20 2.01 -13.33 9.94
C VAL A 20 1.96 -12.21 10.97
N GLU A 21 2.62 -11.10 10.67
CA GLU A 21 2.69 -9.93 11.55
C GLU A 21 1.74 -8.81 11.12
N THR A 22 1.40 -8.76 9.83
CA THR A 22 0.58 -7.71 9.24
C THR A 22 -0.59 -8.30 8.47
N LEU A 23 -1.78 -7.83 8.79
CA LEU A 23 -2.97 -8.03 7.98
C LEU A 23 -3.21 -6.75 7.18
N GLN A 24 -3.03 -6.80 5.86
CA GLN A 24 -3.32 -5.69 4.96
C GLN A 24 -4.70 -5.90 4.34
N VAL A 25 -5.59 -4.93 4.49
CA VAL A 25 -7.00 -5.10 4.10
C VAL A 25 -7.39 -4.06 3.07
N ASN A 26 -7.74 -4.53 1.87
CA ASN A 26 -8.31 -3.73 0.79
C ASN A 26 -9.83 -3.61 1.00
N VAL A 27 -10.27 -2.62 1.77
CA VAL A 27 -11.68 -2.50 2.16
C VAL A 27 -12.60 -2.08 1.03
N THR A 28 -12.06 -1.38 -0.01
CA THR A 28 -12.85 -0.92 -1.15
C THR A 28 -11.96 -0.60 -2.36
N LYS A 29 -12.54 -0.67 -3.58
CA LYS A 29 -11.93 -0.09 -4.79
C LYS A 29 -12.47 1.30 -5.13
N LEU A 30 -13.43 1.82 -4.35
CA LEU A 30 -13.91 3.19 -4.52
C LEU A 30 -12.80 4.19 -4.18
N CYS A 31 -12.59 5.17 -5.05
CA CYS A 31 -11.64 6.26 -4.85
C CYS A 31 -12.19 7.53 -5.53
N ASN A 32 -11.88 8.70 -5.00
CA ASN A 32 -12.20 9.98 -5.66
C ASN A 32 -11.25 10.29 -6.82
N GLN A 33 -10.22 9.45 -7.05
CA GLN A 33 -9.21 9.61 -8.09
C GLN A 33 -9.11 8.37 -9.00
N ALA A 34 -8.51 8.55 -10.20
CA ALA A 34 -8.19 7.49 -11.14
C ALA A 34 -6.74 7.62 -11.63
N CYS A 35 -5.77 7.46 -10.71
CA CYS A 35 -4.34 7.66 -10.96
C CYS A 35 -3.79 6.72 -12.05
N ARG A 36 -2.85 7.20 -12.87
CA ARG A 36 -2.26 6.42 -13.98
C ARG A 36 -1.47 5.20 -13.54
N HIS A 37 -0.82 5.28 -12.39
CA HIS A 37 0.02 4.20 -11.84
C HIS A 37 -0.73 3.32 -10.82
N CYS A 38 -2.06 3.48 -10.68
CA CYS A 38 -2.84 2.75 -9.68
C CYS A 38 -2.81 1.25 -9.94
N HIS A 39 -2.16 0.50 -9.05
CA HIS A 39 -2.12 -0.96 -9.12
C HIS A 39 -3.44 -1.61 -8.69
N VAL A 40 -4.22 -0.95 -7.83
CA VAL A 40 -5.55 -1.41 -7.38
C VAL A 40 -6.62 -1.29 -8.46
N ASP A 41 -6.39 -0.45 -9.48
CA ASP A 41 -7.38 -0.06 -10.47
C ASP A 41 -8.63 0.61 -9.86
N ALA A 42 -8.39 1.43 -8.83
CA ALA A 42 -9.43 2.18 -8.12
C ALA A 42 -9.93 3.38 -8.94
N SER A 43 -11.19 3.76 -8.76
CA SER A 43 -11.79 4.94 -9.39
C SER A 43 -13.12 5.34 -8.72
N PRO A 44 -13.70 6.52 -9.07
CA PRO A 44 -15.03 6.92 -8.59
C PRO A 44 -16.17 6.02 -9.06
N SER A 45 -15.98 5.25 -10.12
CA SER A 45 -16.99 4.33 -10.68
C SER A 45 -16.97 2.94 -10.05
N ARG A 46 -15.95 2.59 -9.26
CA ARG A 46 -15.83 1.26 -8.64
C ARG A 46 -16.83 1.08 -7.51
N THR A 47 -17.37 -0.14 -7.41
CA THR A 47 -18.42 -0.49 -6.44
C THR A 47 -18.00 -1.52 -5.42
N GLU A 48 -16.87 -2.15 -5.63
CA GLU A 48 -16.33 -3.19 -4.77
C GLU A 48 -16.06 -2.61 -3.38
N SER A 49 -16.66 -3.23 -2.38
CA SER A 49 -16.61 -2.80 -0.98
C SER A 49 -16.78 -4.01 -0.08
N MET A 50 -15.98 -4.13 0.95
CA MET A 50 -16.08 -5.20 1.93
C MET A 50 -17.42 -5.11 2.67
N SER A 51 -18.05 -6.24 2.88
CA SER A 51 -19.29 -6.28 3.65
C SER A 51 -19.02 -6.02 5.13
N ARG A 52 -20.03 -5.56 5.87
CA ARG A 52 -19.95 -5.41 7.34
C ARG A 52 -19.50 -6.71 8.01
N ALA A 53 -20.01 -7.86 7.58
CA ALA A 53 -19.60 -9.17 8.09
C ALA A 53 -18.11 -9.46 7.84
N GLY A 54 -17.57 -9.03 6.69
CA GLY A 54 -16.14 -9.09 6.40
C GLY A 54 -15.31 -8.23 7.37
N ILE A 55 -15.73 -6.99 7.59
CA ILE A 55 -15.08 -6.08 8.54
C ILE A 55 -15.09 -6.65 9.97
N GLU A 56 -16.21 -7.19 10.43
CA GLU A 56 -16.34 -7.85 11.74
C GLU A 56 -15.45 -9.08 11.85
N LYS A 57 -15.34 -9.86 10.75
CA LYS A 57 -14.45 -11.03 10.72
C LYS A 57 -12.97 -10.62 10.80
N ILE A 58 -12.55 -9.51 10.16
CA ILE A 58 -11.21 -8.94 10.32
C ILE A 58 -10.92 -8.64 11.80
N VAL A 59 -11.83 -7.96 12.49
CA VAL A 59 -11.68 -7.66 13.93
C VAL A 59 -11.58 -8.94 14.76
N ALA A 60 -12.41 -9.95 14.46
CA ALA A 60 -12.35 -11.24 15.14
C ALA A 60 -11.01 -11.97 14.92
N ILE A 61 -10.45 -11.94 13.70
CA ILE A 61 -9.13 -12.50 13.41
C ILE A 61 -8.05 -11.77 14.22
N LEU A 62 -8.07 -10.44 14.25
CA LEU A 62 -7.11 -9.64 15.02
C LEU A 62 -7.19 -9.93 16.52
N ALA A 63 -8.39 -10.15 17.06
CA ALA A 63 -8.59 -10.50 18.46
C ALA A 63 -8.06 -11.91 18.79
N ALA A 64 -8.31 -12.89 17.90
CA ALA A 64 -7.90 -14.28 18.08
C ALA A 64 -6.40 -14.51 17.88
N HIS A 65 -5.72 -13.62 17.11
CA HIS A 65 -4.31 -13.78 16.75
C HIS A 65 -3.47 -12.60 17.25
N PRO A 66 -2.99 -12.60 18.50
CA PRO A 66 -2.16 -11.51 19.05
C PRO A 66 -0.87 -11.25 18.26
N GLY A 67 -0.30 -12.29 17.63
CA GLY A 67 0.90 -12.19 16.77
C GLY A 67 0.71 -11.30 15.54
N ILE A 68 -0.54 -11.13 15.06
CA ILE A 68 -0.85 -10.13 14.03
C ILE A 68 -0.88 -8.78 14.72
N ALA A 69 0.26 -8.12 14.78
CA ALA A 69 0.43 -6.86 15.51
C ALA A 69 -0.06 -5.63 14.75
N LYS A 70 -0.15 -5.73 13.40
CA LYS A 70 -0.40 -4.59 12.52
C LYS A 70 -1.63 -4.83 11.64
N LEU A 71 -2.48 -3.78 11.54
CA LEU A 71 -3.55 -3.67 10.55
C LEU A 71 -3.20 -2.55 9.56
N ASP A 72 -2.98 -2.88 8.29
CA ASP A 72 -2.72 -1.93 7.20
C ASP A 72 -3.99 -1.79 6.34
N ILE A 73 -4.73 -0.70 6.52
CA ILE A 73 -5.99 -0.45 5.82
C ILE A 73 -5.68 0.26 4.51
N THR A 74 -6.06 -0.37 3.40
CA THR A 74 -5.74 0.08 2.04
C THR A 74 -6.93 -0.12 1.09
N GLY A 75 -6.69 0.03 -0.21
CA GLY A 75 -7.67 -0.13 -1.28
C GLY A 75 -7.64 1.02 -2.26
N GLY A 76 -8.81 1.55 -2.62
CA GLY A 76 -8.94 2.79 -3.38
C GLY A 76 -8.61 4.00 -2.51
N ALA A 77 -9.62 4.55 -1.86
CA ALA A 77 -9.48 5.46 -0.73
C ALA A 77 -10.20 4.78 0.44
N PRO A 78 -9.47 4.13 1.37
CA PRO A 78 -10.07 3.26 2.38
C PRO A 78 -11.06 4.00 3.29
N GLU A 79 -10.87 5.27 3.56
CA GLU A 79 -11.72 6.15 4.33
C GLU A 79 -13.10 6.42 3.70
N LEU A 80 -13.30 6.01 2.45
CA LEU A 80 -14.61 6.05 1.78
C LEU A 80 -15.48 4.83 2.11
N HIS A 81 -14.90 3.81 2.76
CA HIS A 81 -15.67 2.67 3.25
C HIS A 81 -16.56 3.08 4.43
N PRO A 82 -17.86 2.72 4.46
CA PRO A 82 -18.78 3.16 5.52
C PRO A 82 -18.35 2.69 6.93
N ASP A 83 -17.73 1.54 7.05
CA ASP A 83 -17.28 0.97 8.32
C ASP A 83 -15.79 1.26 8.64
N PHE A 84 -15.15 2.18 7.90
CA PHE A 84 -13.73 2.50 8.10
C PHE A 84 -13.43 2.96 9.53
N ASP A 85 -14.18 3.94 10.03
CA ASP A 85 -13.99 4.49 11.37
C ASP A 85 -14.18 3.42 12.44
N TRP A 86 -15.22 2.60 12.28
CA TRP A 86 -15.50 1.50 13.21
C TRP A 86 -14.34 0.49 13.23
N LEU A 87 -13.82 0.09 12.07
CA LEU A 87 -12.67 -0.84 11.98
C LEU A 87 -11.44 -0.29 12.70
N VAL A 88 -11.12 0.98 12.48
CA VAL A 88 -10.00 1.66 13.14
C VAL A 88 -10.16 1.62 14.66
N VAL A 89 -11.32 2.03 15.17
CA VAL A 89 -11.59 2.07 16.61
C VAL A 89 -11.50 0.68 17.25
N GLN A 90 -12.09 -0.36 16.60
CA GLN A 90 -12.02 -1.72 17.13
C GLN A 90 -10.59 -2.27 17.14
N ALA A 91 -9.82 -2.08 16.05
CA ALA A 91 -8.45 -2.55 15.99
C ALA A 91 -7.57 -1.84 17.03
N ARG A 92 -7.75 -0.53 17.24
CA ARG A 92 -7.06 0.22 18.30
C ARG A 92 -7.41 -0.25 19.71
N ALA A 93 -8.70 -0.57 19.95
CA ALA A 93 -9.14 -1.15 21.23
C ALA A 93 -8.49 -2.51 21.53
N LEU A 94 -8.15 -3.30 20.49
CA LEU A 94 -7.38 -4.54 20.59
C LEU A 94 -5.86 -4.30 20.76
N GLY A 95 -5.41 -3.05 20.87
CA GLY A 95 -3.99 -2.70 20.98
C GLY A 95 -3.18 -2.85 19.68
N LYS A 96 -3.83 -3.05 18.53
CA LYS A 96 -3.13 -3.21 17.25
C LYS A 96 -2.54 -1.88 16.77
N HIS A 97 -1.40 -1.95 16.11
CA HIS A 97 -0.86 -0.83 15.34
C HIS A 97 -1.67 -0.69 14.05
N VAL A 98 -2.36 0.43 13.89
CA VAL A 98 -3.21 0.69 12.73
C VAL A 98 -2.52 1.67 11.80
N MET A 99 -2.37 1.27 10.53
CA MET A 99 -1.89 2.10 9.43
C MET A 99 -3.03 2.35 8.45
N SER A 100 -3.14 3.57 7.93
CA SER A 100 -4.08 3.91 6.86
C SER A 100 -3.32 4.43 5.64
N ARG A 101 -3.58 3.83 4.47
CA ARG A 101 -3.09 4.29 3.17
C ARG A 101 -3.95 5.45 2.69
N HIS A 102 -3.81 6.58 3.39
CA HIS A 102 -4.68 7.74 3.27
C HIS A 102 -4.56 8.44 1.91
N ASN A 103 -5.69 8.68 1.25
CA ASN A 103 -5.77 9.54 0.08
C ASN A 103 -6.02 10.99 0.51
N LEU A 104 -4.98 11.81 0.49
CA LEU A 104 -4.98 13.19 0.99
C LEU A 104 -6.14 14.04 0.45
N THR A 105 -6.53 13.87 -0.82
CA THR A 105 -7.56 14.72 -1.44
C THR A 105 -8.97 14.43 -0.97
N VAL A 106 -9.21 13.26 -0.35
CA VAL A 106 -10.52 12.90 0.22
C VAL A 106 -10.94 13.89 1.31
N GLN A 107 -9.99 14.52 2.02
CA GLN A 107 -10.30 15.56 3.01
C GLN A 107 -11.04 16.77 2.42
N PHE A 108 -10.97 16.97 1.11
CA PHE A 108 -11.62 18.09 0.40
C PHE A 108 -12.75 17.60 -0.51
N ASP A 109 -12.52 16.49 -1.21
CA ASP A 109 -13.45 15.99 -2.20
C ASP A 109 -14.58 15.17 -1.57
N GLY A 110 -14.34 14.59 -0.37
CA GLY A 110 -15.29 13.71 0.29
C GLY A 110 -15.57 12.44 -0.50
N ASN A 111 -16.71 11.83 -0.21
CA ASN A 111 -17.16 10.63 -0.90
C ASN A 111 -17.82 10.99 -2.25
N PRO A 112 -17.28 10.55 -3.40
CA PRO A 112 -17.79 10.95 -4.72
C PRO A 112 -19.20 10.40 -5.04
N ARG A 113 -19.70 9.45 -4.24
CA ARG A 113 -21.01 8.84 -4.43
C ARG A 113 -22.10 9.41 -3.51
N THR A 114 -21.74 9.65 -2.24
CA THR A 114 -22.68 10.09 -1.22
C THR A 114 -22.60 11.58 -0.93
N GLY A 115 -21.52 12.26 -1.35
CA GLY A 115 -21.24 13.65 -0.98
C GLY A 115 -20.79 13.81 0.48
N GLU A 116 -20.57 12.72 1.22
CA GLU A 116 -20.17 12.78 2.63
C GLU A 116 -18.80 13.46 2.77
N SER A 117 -18.72 14.46 3.64
CA SER A 117 -17.45 15.14 3.96
C SER A 117 -16.53 14.23 4.76
N LYS A 118 -15.23 14.32 4.45
CA LYS A 118 -14.16 13.63 5.17
C LYS A 118 -13.15 14.60 5.80
N GLU A 119 -13.57 15.84 6.04
CA GLU A 119 -12.72 16.88 6.65
C GLU A 119 -12.30 16.57 8.10
N TYR A 120 -13.05 15.72 8.81
CA TYR A 120 -12.79 15.32 10.18
C TYR A 120 -11.59 14.37 10.32
N LEU A 121 -11.14 13.72 9.25
CA LEU A 121 -10.13 12.65 9.28
C LEU A 121 -8.83 13.01 9.99
N PRO A 122 -8.22 14.20 9.83
CA PRO A 122 -6.98 14.51 10.55
C PRO A 122 -7.14 14.39 12.08
N ARG A 123 -8.25 14.86 12.63
CA ARG A 123 -8.53 14.75 14.06
C ARG A 123 -8.84 13.31 14.47
N PHE A 124 -9.68 12.62 13.68
CA PHE A 124 -10.00 11.21 13.92
C PHE A 124 -8.75 10.32 13.95
N TYR A 125 -7.84 10.52 13.00
CA TYR A 125 -6.58 9.79 12.97
C TYR A 125 -5.72 10.08 14.20
N ALA A 126 -5.60 11.35 14.61
CA ALA A 126 -4.82 11.74 15.78
C ALA A 126 -5.39 11.13 17.07
N ASP A 127 -6.70 11.21 17.28
CA ASP A 127 -7.38 10.68 18.46
C ASP A 127 -7.22 9.16 18.58
N ASN A 128 -7.14 8.45 17.44
CA ASN A 128 -6.95 7.00 17.37
C ASN A 128 -5.47 6.59 17.17
N LYS A 129 -4.53 7.54 17.12
CA LYS A 129 -3.08 7.28 16.89
C LYS A 129 -2.84 6.37 15.69
N VAL A 130 -3.51 6.65 14.57
CA VAL A 130 -3.35 5.92 13.31
C VAL A 130 -2.06 6.40 12.64
N GLU A 131 -1.19 5.49 12.20
CA GLU A 131 -0.10 5.85 11.31
C GLU A 131 -0.66 6.21 9.93
N VAL A 132 -0.38 7.41 9.45
CA VAL A 132 -0.84 7.90 8.15
C VAL A 132 0.25 7.71 7.11
N ILE A 133 -0.06 6.95 6.05
CA ILE A 133 0.84 6.74 4.92
C ILE A 133 0.16 7.29 3.68
N SER A 134 0.77 8.30 3.03
CA SER A 134 0.12 9.02 1.93
C SER A 134 1.02 9.18 0.72
N SER A 135 0.45 8.98 -0.47
CA SER A 135 1.18 9.13 -1.72
C SER A 135 1.34 10.61 -2.08
N LEU A 136 2.58 11.06 -2.17
CA LEU A 136 2.99 12.30 -2.79
C LEU A 136 4.13 11.99 -3.77
N PRO A 137 3.81 11.65 -5.05
CA PRO A 137 4.80 11.14 -6.01
C PRO A 137 6.00 12.05 -6.21
N TYR A 138 5.81 13.37 -6.08
CA TYR A 138 6.89 14.35 -6.07
C TYR A 138 6.51 15.63 -5.33
N TYR A 139 7.50 16.40 -4.86
CA TYR A 139 7.31 17.68 -4.17
C TYR A 139 7.12 18.87 -5.13
N GLN A 140 6.77 18.62 -6.39
CA GLN A 140 6.42 19.61 -7.40
C GLN A 140 5.11 19.25 -8.08
N GLU A 141 4.30 20.28 -8.37
CA GLU A 141 2.96 20.15 -8.93
C GLU A 141 2.93 19.34 -10.22
N PHE A 142 3.77 19.70 -11.19
CA PHE A 142 3.78 19.09 -12.52
C PHE A 142 3.88 17.56 -12.46
N PHE A 143 4.81 17.02 -11.68
CA PHE A 143 5.04 15.57 -11.61
C PHE A 143 3.93 14.85 -10.83
N THR A 144 3.44 15.42 -9.73
CA THR A 144 2.34 14.85 -8.97
C THR A 144 1.04 14.87 -9.77
N ASP A 145 0.70 15.98 -10.36
CA ASP A 145 -0.53 16.12 -11.15
C ASP A 145 -0.50 15.25 -12.43
N SER A 146 0.66 15.06 -13.05
CA SER A 146 0.79 14.17 -14.21
C SER A 146 0.45 12.71 -13.91
N GLN A 147 0.70 12.26 -12.68
CA GLN A 147 0.38 10.88 -12.24
C GLN A 147 -1.01 10.74 -11.64
N ARG A 148 -1.44 11.72 -10.84
CA ARG A 148 -2.62 11.60 -9.99
C ARG A 148 -3.82 12.42 -10.47
N GLY A 149 -3.62 13.40 -11.32
CA GLY A 149 -4.66 14.28 -11.84
C GLY A 149 -4.44 15.75 -11.49
N LYS A 150 -5.02 16.64 -12.29
CA LYS A 150 -4.87 18.08 -12.15
C LYS A 150 -5.39 18.58 -10.80
N GLY A 151 -4.59 19.41 -10.12
CA GLY A 151 -4.93 20.04 -8.85
C GLY A 151 -4.77 19.11 -7.62
N VAL A 152 -4.33 17.88 -7.82
CA VAL A 152 -4.09 16.93 -6.72
C VAL A 152 -2.94 17.39 -5.84
N PHE A 153 -1.88 17.97 -6.41
CA PHE A 153 -0.76 18.49 -5.64
C PHE A 153 -1.20 19.55 -4.63
N GLY A 154 -1.91 20.59 -5.06
CA GLY A 154 -2.37 21.66 -4.19
C GLY A 154 -3.24 21.14 -3.03
N LYS A 155 -4.22 20.28 -3.32
CA LYS A 155 -5.04 19.61 -2.27
C LYS A 155 -4.19 18.76 -1.33
N SER A 156 -3.19 18.05 -1.86
CA SER A 156 -2.30 17.21 -1.04
C SER A 156 -1.47 18.05 -0.06
N ILE A 157 -0.93 19.18 -0.50
CA ILE A 157 -0.21 20.14 0.34
C ILE A 157 -1.09 20.64 1.49
N GLU A 158 -2.31 21.08 1.19
CA GLU A 158 -3.23 21.57 2.22
C GLU A 158 -3.69 20.45 3.18
N ALA A 159 -3.89 19.21 2.70
CA ALA A 159 -4.19 18.07 3.55
C ALA A 159 -3.04 17.74 4.49
N LEU A 160 -1.80 17.79 4.02
CA LEU A 160 -0.60 17.58 4.86
C LEU A 160 -0.48 18.65 5.94
N LYS A 161 -0.77 19.92 5.62
CA LYS A 161 -0.83 21.00 6.64
C LYS A 161 -1.90 20.74 7.70
N ARG A 162 -3.08 20.23 7.31
CA ARG A 162 -4.13 19.85 8.27
C ARG A 162 -3.67 18.71 9.19
N LEU A 163 -2.93 17.72 8.67
CA LEU A 163 -2.33 16.66 9.47
C LEU A 163 -1.26 17.20 10.42
N ASN A 164 -0.37 18.09 9.95
CA ASN A 164 0.63 18.74 10.82
C ASN A 164 -0.06 19.55 11.93
N ALA A 165 -1.14 20.26 11.63
CA ALA A 165 -1.85 21.08 12.62
C ALA A 165 -2.42 20.26 13.80
N VAL A 166 -2.65 18.95 13.63
CA VAL A 166 -3.07 18.05 14.72
C VAL A 166 -1.92 17.21 15.30
N GLY A 167 -0.65 17.50 14.90
CA GLY A 167 0.56 16.92 15.49
C GLY A 167 1.26 15.87 14.65
N TYR A 168 0.73 15.46 13.49
CA TYR A 168 1.39 14.50 12.60
C TYR A 168 2.73 15.04 12.08
N GLY A 169 3.70 14.13 11.91
CA GLY A 169 5.00 14.45 11.33
C GLY A 169 5.99 15.16 12.28
N HIS A 170 5.51 15.70 13.40
CA HIS A 170 6.36 16.38 14.38
C HIS A 170 7.08 15.40 15.30
N GLU A 171 8.35 15.70 15.57
CA GLU A 171 9.17 14.89 16.48
C GLU A 171 8.53 14.83 17.88
N GLY A 172 8.51 13.64 18.49
CA GLY A 172 7.97 13.43 19.82
C GLY A 172 6.45 13.41 19.94
N SER A 173 5.69 13.71 18.88
CA SER A 173 4.21 13.68 18.92
C SER A 173 3.59 12.28 19.03
N GLY A 174 4.31 11.25 18.60
CA GLY A 174 3.80 9.89 18.50
C GLY A 174 2.79 9.68 17.37
N LEU A 175 2.60 10.68 16.50
CA LEU A 175 1.69 10.65 15.33
C LEU A 175 2.51 10.57 14.05
N ALA A 176 2.69 9.34 13.55
CA ALA A 176 3.52 9.09 12.39
C ALA A 176 2.83 9.47 11.09
N LEU A 177 3.49 10.31 10.28
CA LEU A 177 3.14 10.66 8.91
C LEU A 177 4.26 10.23 7.98
N ASN A 178 3.98 9.28 7.11
CA ASN A 178 4.92 8.82 6.11
C ASN A 178 4.41 9.12 4.70
N LEU A 179 5.31 9.52 3.83
CA LEU A 179 5.00 9.80 2.43
C LEU A 179 5.47 8.66 1.54
N VAL A 180 4.79 8.48 0.42
CA VAL A 180 5.17 7.48 -0.60
C VAL A 180 5.55 8.21 -1.88
N TYR A 181 6.78 7.92 -2.33
CA TYR A 181 7.31 8.30 -3.63
C TYR A 181 7.15 7.15 -4.63
N ASN A 182 6.70 7.48 -5.83
CA ASN A 182 6.76 6.60 -7.00
C ASN A 182 7.44 7.34 -8.16
N PRO A 183 8.38 6.71 -8.89
CA PRO A 183 8.98 7.32 -10.08
C PRO A 183 7.92 7.71 -11.12
N VAL A 184 8.13 8.82 -11.82
CA VAL A 184 7.30 9.20 -12.96
C VAL A 184 7.77 8.46 -14.21
N GLY A 185 7.18 7.29 -14.48
CA GLY A 185 7.53 6.43 -15.62
C GLY A 185 8.30 5.16 -15.26
N PRO A 186 8.94 4.50 -16.26
CA PRO A 186 9.63 3.22 -16.12
C PRO A 186 11.06 3.38 -15.60
N TYR A 187 11.19 3.95 -14.42
CA TYR A 187 12.46 4.19 -13.75
C TYR A 187 12.49 3.50 -12.40
N LEU A 188 13.69 3.11 -11.97
CA LEU A 188 13.94 2.71 -10.59
C LEU A 188 14.06 3.97 -9.71
N PRO A 189 13.61 3.91 -8.45
CA PRO A 189 13.82 5.00 -7.49
C PRO A 189 15.32 5.26 -7.29
N ALA A 190 15.69 6.51 -7.02
CA ALA A 190 16.97 6.82 -6.41
C ALA A 190 17.01 6.35 -4.96
N ALA A 191 18.19 6.41 -4.32
CA ALA A 191 18.35 6.00 -2.92
C ALA A 191 17.32 6.71 -2.00
N GLN A 192 16.58 5.93 -1.21
CA GLN A 192 15.49 6.43 -0.36
C GLN A 192 15.94 7.55 0.57
N ALA A 193 17.09 7.40 1.22
CA ALA A 193 17.60 8.41 2.15
C ALA A 193 17.88 9.76 1.46
N THR A 194 18.39 9.74 0.23
CA THR A 194 18.62 10.97 -0.56
C THR A 194 17.29 11.64 -0.92
N LEU A 195 16.33 10.86 -1.43
CA LEU A 195 15.02 11.39 -1.76
C LEU A 195 14.29 11.93 -0.51
N GLU A 196 14.38 11.23 0.61
CA GLU A 196 13.77 11.68 1.87
C GLU A 196 14.35 13.01 2.34
N ALA A 197 15.69 13.17 2.29
CA ALA A 197 16.34 14.41 2.64
C ALA A 197 15.88 15.58 1.74
N ASP A 198 15.77 15.34 0.43
CA ASP A 198 15.24 16.33 -0.51
C ASP A 198 13.78 16.68 -0.23
N TYR A 199 12.93 15.69 0.00
CA TYR A 199 11.51 15.92 0.34
C TYR A 199 11.37 16.72 1.64
N LYS A 200 12.11 16.37 2.69
CA LYS A 200 12.09 17.10 3.97
C LYS A 200 12.50 18.54 3.79
N ARG A 201 13.59 18.79 3.07
CA ARG A 201 14.07 20.15 2.78
C ARG A 201 13.05 20.95 1.99
N GLU A 202 12.57 20.42 0.86
CA GLU A 202 11.70 21.13 -0.07
C GLU A 202 10.30 21.41 0.52
N LEU A 203 9.69 20.41 1.15
CA LEU A 203 8.35 20.55 1.74
C LEU A 203 8.37 21.50 2.95
N LYS A 204 9.43 21.44 3.78
CA LYS A 204 9.58 22.37 4.92
C LYS A 204 9.83 23.79 4.45
N ALA A 205 10.75 24.00 3.51
CA ALA A 205 11.11 25.32 3.04
C ALA A 205 9.96 26.04 2.29
N LYS A 206 9.21 25.29 1.45
CA LYS A 206 8.17 25.88 0.61
C LYS A 206 6.79 25.96 1.28
N PHE A 207 6.46 25.00 2.13
CA PHE A 207 5.09 24.84 2.64
C PHE A 207 5.01 24.70 4.16
N GLY A 208 6.13 24.64 4.88
CA GLY A 208 6.18 24.43 6.32
C GLY A 208 5.77 23.04 6.76
N ILE A 209 5.76 22.05 5.84
CA ILE A 209 5.30 20.67 6.11
C ILE A 209 6.45 19.83 6.67
N GLU A 210 6.12 19.08 7.74
CA GLU A 210 6.99 18.06 8.34
C GLU A 210 6.37 16.67 8.19
N PHE A 211 7.21 15.64 8.06
CA PHE A 211 6.82 14.23 7.99
C PHE A 211 7.95 13.36 8.50
N ASN A 212 7.63 12.11 8.90
CA ASN A 212 8.59 11.24 9.58
C ASN A 212 9.49 10.48 8.60
N GLY A 213 8.92 9.81 7.59
CA GLY A 213 9.67 8.99 6.65
C GLY A 213 9.14 9.03 5.22
N LEU A 214 10.01 8.72 4.25
CA LEU A 214 9.65 8.56 2.85
C LEU A 214 9.81 7.10 2.43
N PHE A 215 8.76 6.48 1.94
CA PHE A 215 8.80 5.15 1.34
C PHE A 215 8.95 5.26 -0.17
N THR A 216 10.01 4.68 -0.72
CA THR A 216 10.19 4.63 -2.17
C THR A 216 9.63 3.32 -2.71
N ILE A 217 8.65 3.42 -3.61
CA ILE A 217 7.98 2.26 -4.19
C ILE A 217 8.19 2.27 -5.70
N THR A 218 8.77 1.19 -6.21
CA THR A 218 8.89 0.93 -7.66
C THR A 218 7.51 0.79 -8.29
N ASN A 219 7.29 1.37 -9.45
CA ASN A 219 6.04 1.17 -10.16
C ASN A 219 5.89 -0.28 -10.61
N MET A 220 4.89 -0.97 -10.10
CA MET A 220 4.63 -2.36 -10.45
C MET A 220 4.12 -2.49 -11.89
N PRO A 221 4.72 -3.38 -12.72
CA PRO A 221 4.31 -3.59 -14.10
C PRO A 221 3.02 -4.41 -14.21
N ILE A 222 1.96 -3.94 -13.55
CA ILE A 222 0.63 -4.56 -13.50
C ILE A 222 -0.46 -3.51 -13.79
N ASN A 223 -1.66 -3.95 -14.11
CA ASN A 223 -2.86 -3.13 -14.29
C ASN A 223 -2.61 -1.89 -15.17
N ARG A 224 -3.03 -0.70 -14.74
CA ARG A 224 -2.93 0.55 -15.54
C ARG A 224 -1.51 0.88 -15.95
N PHE A 225 -0.52 0.63 -15.10
CA PHE A 225 0.86 0.93 -15.43
C PHE A 225 1.40 -0.05 -16.51
N LYS A 226 1.08 -1.34 -16.41
CA LYS A 226 1.38 -2.31 -17.47
C LYS A 226 0.77 -1.90 -18.81
N LEU A 227 -0.53 -1.57 -18.83
CA LEU A 227 -1.21 -1.09 -20.04
C LEU A 227 -0.55 0.18 -20.61
N HIS A 228 -0.08 1.08 -19.77
CA HIS A 228 0.65 2.26 -20.22
C HIS A 228 1.99 1.89 -20.87
N LEU A 229 2.75 1.00 -20.24
CA LEU A 229 4.03 0.51 -20.77
C LEU A 229 3.86 -0.21 -22.12
N GLU A 230 2.85 -1.07 -22.23
CA GLU A 230 2.54 -1.80 -23.48
C GLU A 230 2.16 -0.82 -24.61
N LYS A 231 1.27 0.14 -24.33
CA LYS A 231 0.86 1.17 -25.31
C LYS A 231 2.02 2.06 -25.76
N SER A 232 3.01 2.29 -24.90
CA SER A 232 4.20 3.10 -25.23
C SER A 232 5.38 2.27 -25.75
N GLY A 233 5.22 0.94 -25.90
CA GLY A 233 6.29 0.03 -26.35
C GLY A 233 7.47 -0.10 -25.34
N GLN A 234 7.24 0.21 -24.07
CA GLN A 234 8.30 0.25 -23.05
C GLN A 234 8.27 -0.94 -22.07
N TYR A 235 7.31 -1.87 -22.23
CA TYR A 235 7.12 -2.96 -21.27
C TYR A 235 8.34 -3.87 -21.18
N ASP A 236 8.84 -4.38 -22.30
CA ASP A 236 9.97 -5.32 -22.30
C ASP A 236 11.24 -4.65 -21.76
N ALA A 237 11.55 -3.44 -22.20
CA ALA A 237 12.70 -2.67 -21.72
C ALA A 237 12.62 -2.39 -20.20
N TYR A 238 11.40 -2.18 -19.66
CA TYR A 238 11.22 -2.00 -18.23
C TYR A 238 11.41 -3.32 -17.47
N MET A 239 10.88 -4.44 -17.97
CA MET A 239 11.08 -5.76 -17.36
C MET A 239 12.56 -6.18 -17.37
N GLU A 240 13.29 -5.92 -18.46
CA GLU A 240 14.75 -6.13 -18.53
C GLU A 240 15.50 -5.30 -17.50
N LYS A 241 15.12 -4.03 -17.33
CA LYS A 241 15.70 -3.14 -16.31
C LYS A 241 15.48 -3.68 -14.88
N LEU A 242 14.25 -4.16 -14.57
CA LEU A 242 13.96 -4.77 -13.28
C LEU A 242 14.78 -6.05 -13.05
N LEU A 243 14.89 -6.89 -14.08
CA LEU A 243 15.67 -8.13 -14.02
C LEU A 243 17.16 -7.86 -13.82
N ALA A 244 17.72 -6.91 -14.57
CA ALA A 244 19.13 -6.52 -14.46
C ALA A 244 19.47 -5.92 -13.08
N ALA A 245 18.49 -5.29 -12.43
CA ALA A 245 18.63 -4.69 -11.10
C ALA A 245 18.25 -5.63 -9.95
N PHE A 246 18.00 -6.92 -10.20
CA PHE A 246 17.61 -7.86 -9.15
C PHE A 246 18.65 -7.89 -8.02
N ASN A 247 18.17 -7.75 -6.79
CA ASN A 247 18.98 -7.73 -5.58
C ASN A 247 18.57 -8.87 -4.64
N PRO A 248 19.46 -9.86 -4.40
CA PRO A 248 19.19 -10.97 -3.48
C PRO A 248 18.81 -10.54 -2.07
N SER A 249 19.50 -9.52 -1.52
CA SER A 249 19.20 -9.02 -0.17
C SER A 249 17.79 -8.42 -0.10
N ALA A 250 17.37 -7.71 -1.15
CA ALA A 250 16.00 -7.20 -1.24
C ALA A 250 14.96 -8.32 -1.34
N ALA A 251 15.29 -9.44 -1.98
CA ALA A 251 14.40 -10.60 -2.05
C ALA A 251 14.16 -11.23 -0.68
N GLU A 252 15.13 -11.24 0.21
CA GLU A 252 14.96 -11.74 1.58
C GLU A 252 14.01 -10.89 2.43
N GLY A 253 13.92 -9.59 2.13
CA GLY A 253 13.07 -8.62 2.82
C GLY A 253 11.66 -8.45 2.25
N VAL A 254 11.22 -9.26 1.27
CA VAL A 254 9.90 -9.08 0.66
C VAL A 254 8.75 -9.29 1.66
N MET A 255 7.78 -8.38 1.63
CA MET A 255 6.66 -8.33 2.57
C MET A 255 5.75 -9.58 2.55
N CYS A 256 5.64 -10.27 1.43
CA CYS A 256 4.79 -11.46 1.27
C CYS A 256 5.19 -12.63 2.18
N ARG A 257 6.33 -12.56 2.86
CA ARG A 257 6.76 -13.56 3.84
C ARG A 257 6.07 -13.39 5.19
N SER A 258 5.71 -12.16 5.61
CA SER A 258 5.13 -11.87 6.93
C SER A 258 3.81 -11.08 6.87
N LEU A 259 3.30 -10.80 5.67
CA LEU A 259 2.06 -10.10 5.44
C LEU A 259 1.05 -11.02 4.76
N ILE A 260 -0.23 -10.86 5.10
CA ILE A 260 -1.37 -11.40 4.34
C ILE A 260 -2.20 -10.21 3.85
N SER A 261 -2.47 -10.19 2.55
CA SER A 261 -3.39 -9.23 1.94
C SER A 261 -4.78 -9.83 1.82
N VAL A 262 -5.78 -9.05 2.20
CA VAL A 262 -7.20 -9.43 2.15
C VAL A 262 -7.90 -8.55 1.13
N SER A 263 -8.61 -9.14 0.18
CA SER A 263 -9.41 -8.38 -0.77
C SER A 263 -10.77 -7.99 -0.17
N TRP A 264 -11.47 -7.09 -0.85
CA TRP A 264 -12.79 -6.58 -0.47
C TRP A 264 -13.87 -7.69 -0.32
N ASP A 265 -13.69 -8.84 -0.98
CA ASP A 265 -14.57 -10.03 -0.88
C ASP A 265 -14.13 -11.01 0.21
N GLY A 266 -13.02 -10.74 0.89
CA GLY A 266 -12.46 -11.57 1.95
C GLY A 266 -11.47 -12.62 1.48
N THR A 267 -11.14 -12.72 0.20
CA THR A 267 -10.14 -13.65 -0.33
C THR A 267 -8.72 -13.27 0.15
N LEU A 268 -7.90 -14.27 0.47
CA LEU A 268 -6.53 -14.11 0.99
C LEU A 268 -5.48 -14.21 -0.11
N TYR A 269 -4.47 -13.34 -0.01
CA TYR A 269 -3.33 -13.26 -0.94
C TYR A 269 -2.02 -13.07 -0.18
N ASP A 270 -0.91 -13.49 -0.78
CA ASP A 270 0.42 -13.28 -0.19
C ASP A 270 0.82 -11.80 -0.11
N CYS A 271 0.32 -10.97 -1.00
CA CYS A 271 0.54 -9.53 -1.00
C CYS A 271 -0.53 -8.81 -1.84
N ASP A 272 -0.57 -7.49 -1.73
CA ASP A 272 -1.46 -6.61 -2.46
C ASP A 272 -1.31 -6.74 -4.00
N PHE A 273 -0.09 -6.95 -4.48
CA PHE A 273 0.14 -7.13 -5.92
C PHE A 273 -0.39 -8.46 -6.45
N ASN A 274 -0.22 -9.56 -5.70
CA ASN A 274 -0.83 -10.85 -6.03
C ASN A 274 -2.37 -10.75 -6.04
N GLN A 275 -2.96 -9.98 -5.14
CA GLN A 275 -4.39 -9.70 -5.16
C GLN A 275 -4.82 -9.07 -6.49
N MET A 276 -4.08 -8.07 -6.97
CA MET A 276 -4.40 -7.35 -8.21
C MET A 276 -4.18 -8.20 -9.48
N LEU A 277 -3.51 -9.33 -9.35
CA LEU A 277 -3.27 -10.33 -10.41
C LEU A 277 -4.11 -11.61 -10.24
N GLU A 278 -5.07 -11.59 -9.29
CA GLU A 278 -5.94 -12.73 -9.02
C GLU A 278 -5.17 -14.03 -8.73
N MET A 279 -4.10 -13.91 -7.94
CA MET A 279 -3.24 -15.02 -7.52
C MET A 279 -3.48 -15.36 -6.03
N PRO A 280 -4.65 -15.94 -5.66
CA PRO A 280 -5.01 -16.16 -4.26
C PRO A 280 -4.14 -17.24 -3.59
N ILE A 281 -4.09 -17.21 -2.26
CA ILE A 281 -3.65 -18.34 -1.46
C ILE A 281 -4.70 -19.44 -1.61
N MET A 282 -4.25 -20.67 -1.87
CA MET A 282 -5.16 -21.83 -1.99
C MET A 282 -5.35 -22.49 -0.64
N SER A 283 -6.60 -22.80 -0.32
CA SER A 283 -6.95 -23.62 0.86
C SER A 283 -6.73 -25.12 0.60
N ALA A 284 -6.73 -25.92 1.65
CA ALA A 284 -6.68 -27.37 1.53
C ALA A 284 -7.91 -27.98 0.82
N ALA A 285 -9.02 -27.22 0.75
CA ALA A 285 -10.27 -27.63 0.11
C ALA A 285 -10.32 -27.29 -1.41
N GLU A 286 -9.16 -27.10 -2.05
CA GLU A 286 -9.01 -26.81 -3.50
C GLU A 286 -9.70 -25.53 -3.99
N GLY A 287 -9.91 -24.55 -3.11
CA GLY A 287 -10.44 -23.22 -3.46
C GLY A 287 -9.55 -22.10 -2.92
N PRO A 288 -9.82 -20.82 -3.29
CA PRO A 288 -9.18 -19.67 -2.67
C PRO A 288 -9.45 -19.65 -1.16
N ALA A 289 -8.41 -19.44 -0.35
CA ALA A 289 -8.54 -19.23 1.08
C ALA A 289 -9.24 -17.87 1.34
N THR A 290 -10.09 -17.80 2.36
CA THR A 290 -10.82 -16.61 2.72
C THR A 290 -10.61 -16.25 4.20
N ILE A 291 -11.01 -15.03 4.58
CA ILE A 291 -11.04 -14.64 6.00
C ILE A 291 -11.97 -15.51 6.83
N PHE A 292 -13.01 -16.12 6.21
CA PHE A 292 -13.97 -16.95 6.92
C PHE A 292 -13.40 -18.31 7.29
N ASP A 293 -12.40 -18.76 6.55
CA ASP A 293 -11.65 -20.01 6.77
C ASP A 293 -10.20 -19.72 7.25
N PHE A 294 -10.00 -18.57 7.91
CA PHE A 294 -8.68 -18.12 8.34
C PHE A 294 -8.03 -19.13 9.30
N ASP A 295 -6.91 -19.71 8.87
CA ASP A 295 -6.11 -20.66 9.61
C ASP A 295 -4.64 -20.20 9.61
N SER A 296 -4.16 -19.75 10.78
CA SER A 296 -2.81 -19.23 10.94
C SER A 296 -1.73 -20.30 10.66
N ASP A 297 -1.97 -21.56 10.99
CA ASP A 297 -1.00 -22.63 10.84
C ASP A 297 -0.88 -23.05 9.37
N ALA A 298 -2.01 -23.10 8.66
CA ALA A 298 -2.02 -23.29 7.21
C ALA A 298 -1.29 -22.14 6.49
N LEU A 299 -1.47 -20.89 6.93
CA LEU A 299 -0.78 -19.74 6.38
C LEU A 299 0.73 -19.77 6.61
N MET A 300 1.21 -20.32 7.73
CA MET A 300 2.63 -20.51 8.01
C MET A 300 3.29 -21.56 7.11
N SER A 301 2.54 -22.55 6.65
CA SER A 301 3.00 -23.63 5.77
C SER A 301 2.68 -23.39 4.28
N ARG A 302 2.05 -22.25 3.93
CA ARG A 302 1.67 -21.96 2.54
C ARG A 302 2.87 -21.85 1.61
N ARG A 303 2.66 -22.12 0.35
CA ARG A 303 3.62 -21.80 -0.70
C ARG A 303 3.33 -20.40 -1.24
N ILE A 304 4.24 -19.44 -0.99
CA ILE A 304 4.12 -18.09 -1.56
C ILE A 304 4.13 -18.15 -3.09
N ARG A 305 3.18 -17.47 -3.71
CA ARG A 305 3.06 -17.42 -5.18
C ARG A 305 3.86 -16.25 -5.72
N PHE A 306 4.81 -16.55 -6.57
CA PHE A 306 5.65 -15.56 -7.25
C PHE A 306 5.39 -15.55 -8.75
N ASP A 307 5.52 -14.34 -9.35
CA ASP A 307 5.52 -14.18 -10.78
C ASP A 307 6.44 -13.02 -11.20
N SER A 308 6.49 -12.69 -12.48
CA SER A 308 7.43 -11.71 -13.06
C SER A 308 7.32 -10.32 -12.43
N HIS A 309 6.15 -9.93 -11.92
CA HIS A 309 5.96 -8.66 -11.19
C HIS A 309 6.80 -8.59 -9.91
N CYS A 310 7.17 -9.73 -9.29
CA CYS A 310 8.02 -9.77 -8.10
C CYS A 310 9.42 -9.16 -8.33
N LEU A 311 9.85 -9.03 -9.60
CA LEU A 311 11.05 -8.26 -9.95
C LEU A 311 10.94 -6.80 -9.50
N GLY A 312 9.73 -6.21 -9.49
CA GLY A 312 9.51 -4.86 -8.99
C GLY A 312 9.77 -4.70 -7.48
N CYS A 313 9.51 -5.76 -6.68
CA CYS A 313 9.80 -5.76 -5.24
C CYS A 313 11.29 -5.96 -4.93
N THR A 314 12.06 -6.53 -5.87
CA THR A 314 13.43 -6.99 -5.62
C THR A 314 14.49 -6.25 -6.42
N ALA A 315 14.09 -5.28 -7.25
CA ALA A 315 15.01 -4.45 -8.03
C ALA A 315 15.67 -3.36 -7.15
N GLY A 316 16.97 -3.13 -7.34
CA GLY A 316 17.73 -2.09 -6.64
C GLY A 316 17.77 -2.30 -5.12
N ALA A 317 17.35 -1.31 -4.35
CA ALA A 317 17.23 -1.42 -2.89
C ALA A 317 15.97 -2.18 -2.42
N GLY A 318 15.22 -2.74 -3.35
CA GLY A 318 13.94 -3.38 -3.08
C GLY A 318 12.80 -2.38 -2.94
N SER A 319 11.58 -2.92 -2.91
CA SER A 319 10.36 -2.13 -2.81
C SER A 319 9.27 -2.93 -2.12
N SER A 320 8.83 -2.45 -0.98
CA SER A 320 7.67 -2.99 -0.26
C SER A 320 6.68 -1.87 0.06
N CYS A 321 5.54 -2.22 0.67
CA CYS A 321 4.60 -1.23 1.19
C CYS A 321 5.19 -0.31 2.27
N GLY A 322 6.33 -0.67 2.85
CA GLY A 322 7.11 0.13 3.81
C GLY A 322 8.38 0.77 3.24
N GLY A 323 8.53 0.82 1.91
CA GLY A 323 9.73 1.35 1.25
C GLY A 323 10.76 0.29 0.90
N THR A 324 12.05 0.63 0.96
CA THR A 324 13.16 -0.27 0.61
C THR A 324 13.25 -1.47 1.55
N THR A 325 13.75 -2.60 1.03
CA THR A 325 13.87 -3.87 1.76
C THR A 325 15.32 -4.35 1.93
N ALA A 326 16.29 -3.61 1.37
CA ALA A 326 17.73 -3.85 1.50
C ALA A 326 18.47 -2.55 1.87
#